data_0b56a9f75ba079bbe28e9306f36d1e3e
#
_entry.id   0b56a9f75ba079bbe28e9306f36d1e3e
#
_cell.length_a   1.000
_cell.length_b   1.000
_cell.length_c   1.000
_cell.angle_alpha   90.00
_cell.angle_beta   90.00
_cell.angle_gamma   90.00
#
_symmetry.space_group_name_H-M   'P 1'
#
loop_
_entity.id
_entity.type
_entity.pdbx_description
1 polymer ?
#
loop_
_entity_poly.entity_id
_entity_poly.type
_entity_poly.pdbx_seq_one_letter_code
_entity_poly.pdbx_strand_id
1 'polypeptide(L)'
;MLKKVVATLAMSAALFAGSAQAADYVIDKQGQHAFINFKISHLGYSWLYGTFRDFSGTFSFDEKAPDASKVQVSINTASVDTNHAERDKHLRSDDFLNVGQFPTAAFESTSVKSTGADTADISGNLTLNGVTKPVLIKARLLGQGNDPWGGYRAGFEGAVTFKLKDFNIQKDLGPASQEVQMILSVEGV
;
A
#
# COMPACT_ATOMS: atom_id res chain seq x y z
N MET A 1 -55.44 -49.90 -27.71
CA MET A 1 -54.17 -49.28 -28.14
C MET A 1 -53.81 -48.16 -27.18
N LEU A 2 -52.88 -48.38 -26.26
CA LEU A 2 -52.54 -47.45 -25.19
C LEU A 2 -51.23 -46.73 -25.59
N LYS A 3 -51.33 -45.41 -25.89
CA LYS A 3 -50.15 -44.60 -26.19
C LYS A 3 -49.45 -44.19 -24.89
N LYS A 4 -48.23 -44.66 -24.69
CA LYS A 4 -47.36 -44.24 -23.60
C LYS A 4 -46.72 -42.90 -23.99
N VAL A 5 -46.99 -41.86 -23.21
CA VAL A 5 -46.31 -40.56 -23.29
C VAL A 5 -45.14 -40.64 -22.32
N VAL A 6 -43.90 -40.58 -22.83
CA VAL A 6 -42.67 -40.46 -22.05
C VAL A 6 -42.37 -38.95 -21.91
N ALA A 7 -42.52 -38.42 -20.71
CA ALA A 7 -42.13 -37.06 -20.39
C ALA A 7 -40.62 -37.07 -19.96
N THR A 8 -39.79 -36.46 -20.79
CA THR A 8 -38.35 -36.27 -20.50
C THR A 8 -38.20 -35.02 -19.64
N LEU A 9 -37.86 -35.21 -18.37
CA LEU A 9 -37.58 -34.12 -17.46
C LEU A 9 -36.13 -33.64 -17.72
N ALA A 10 -35.97 -32.48 -18.34
CA ALA A 10 -34.67 -31.83 -18.51
C ALA A 10 -34.30 -31.12 -17.20
N MET A 11 -33.37 -31.69 -16.47
CA MET A 11 -32.81 -31.13 -15.23
C MET A 11 -31.76 -30.08 -15.58
N SER A 12 -32.12 -28.79 -15.57
CA SER A 12 -31.21 -27.67 -15.76
C SER A 12 -30.35 -27.53 -14.52
N ALA A 13 -29.07 -27.94 -14.60
CA ALA A 13 -28.08 -27.64 -13.59
C ALA A 13 -27.70 -26.15 -13.70
N ALA A 14 -28.23 -25.32 -12.82
CA ALA A 14 -27.77 -23.95 -12.64
C ALA A 14 -26.37 -24.00 -12.00
N LEU A 15 -25.34 -23.72 -12.79
CA LEU A 15 -23.99 -23.46 -12.30
C LEU A 15 -24.03 -22.12 -11.55
N PHE A 16 -24.06 -22.20 -10.21
CA PHE A 16 -23.73 -21.05 -9.37
C PHE A 16 -22.23 -20.79 -9.54
N ALA A 17 -21.86 -19.90 -10.45
CA ALA A 17 -20.57 -19.26 -10.44
C ALA A 17 -20.52 -18.36 -9.20
N GLY A 18 -20.01 -18.91 -8.08
CA GLY A 18 -19.68 -18.11 -6.92
C GLY A 18 -18.66 -17.08 -7.38
N SER A 19 -19.03 -15.80 -7.35
CA SER A 19 -18.05 -14.72 -7.50
C SER A 19 -17.03 -14.86 -6.37
N ALA A 20 -15.78 -15.18 -6.69
CA ALA A 20 -14.68 -15.07 -5.74
C ALA A 20 -14.66 -13.60 -5.30
N GLN A 21 -14.98 -13.36 -4.05
CA GLN A 21 -14.92 -12.02 -3.47
C GLN A 21 -13.56 -11.88 -2.80
N ALA A 22 -12.82 -10.84 -3.18
CA ALA A 22 -11.55 -10.53 -2.54
C ALA A 22 -11.77 -10.39 -1.03
N ALA A 23 -10.87 -10.97 -0.23
CA ALA A 23 -10.89 -10.76 1.20
C ALA A 23 -10.40 -9.35 1.52
N ASP A 24 -11.07 -8.68 2.46
CA ASP A 24 -10.67 -7.39 2.98
C ASP A 24 -9.77 -7.57 4.20
N TYR A 25 -8.69 -6.83 4.24
CA TYR A 25 -7.69 -6.85 5.30
C TYR A 25 -7.53 -5.47 5.91
N VAL A 26 -7.33 -5.43 7.22
CA VAL A 26 -6.86 -4.24 7.93
C VAL A 26 -5.35 -4.38 8.15
N ILE A 27 -4.58 -3.34 7.85
CA ILE A 27 -3.13 -3.35 8.08
C ILE A 27 -2.85 -3.51 9.57
N ASP A 28 -2.08 -4.54 9.95
CA ASP A 28 -1.79 -4.90 11.35
C ASP A 28 -0.78 -3.93 11.98
N LYS A 29 -1.29 -2.78 12.40
CA LYS A 29 -0.54 -1.82 13.19
C LYS A 29 -0.42 -2.26 14.65
N GLN A 30 -1.45 -2.90 15.20
CA GLN A 30 -1.49 -3.28 16.61
C GLN A 30 -0.43 -4.33 16.94
N GLY A 31 -0.21 -5.31 16.06
CA GLY A 31 0.86 -6.31 16.17
C GLY A 31 2.24 -5.76 15.83
N GLN A 32 2.33 -4.52 15.32
CA GLN A 32 3.56 -3.89 14.82
C GLN A 32 4.28 -4.69 13.72
N HIS A 33 3.49 -5.35 12.86
CA HIS A 33 4.00 -6.09 11.69
C HIS A 33 3.85 -5.33 10.39
N ALA A 34 3.66 -3.99 10.48
CA ALA A 34 3.58 -3.12 9.33
C ALA A 34 4.50 -1.90 9.50
N PHE A 35 5.20 -1.55 8.42
CA PHE A 35 6.20 -0.48 8.41
C PHE A 35 6.07 0.37 7.14
N ILE A 36 6.08 1.68 7.31
CA ILE A 36 6.23 2.66 6.23
C ILE A 36 7.55 3.37 6.47
N ASN A 37 8.59 2.86 5.84
CA ASN A 37 9.94 3.39 5.93
C ASN A 37 10.28 4.22 4.70
N PHE A 38 11.29 5.07 4.82
CA PHE A 38 11.86 5.79 3.69
C PHE A 38 13.37 5.87 3.81
N LYS A 39 14.01 6.08 2.67
CA LYS A 39 15.42 6.46 2.61
C LYS A 39 15.63 7.58 1.61
N ILE A 40 16.60 8.42 1.89
CA ILE A 40 17.09 9.48 1.02
C ILE A 40 18.61 9.54 1.07
N SER A 41 19.24 9.87 -0.05
CA SER A 41 20.68 10.04 -0.07
C SER A 41 21.08 11.28 0.76
N HIS A 42 22.08 11.14 1.59
CA HIS A 42 22.71 12.26 2.29
C HIS A 42 23.97 12.69 1.53
N LEU A 43 23.84 13.73 0.72
CA LEU A 43 24.92 14.35 -0.08
C LEU A 43 25.69 13.37 -0.99
N GLY A 44 25.13 12.19 -1.27
CA GLY A 44 25.80 11.13 -2.03
C GLY A 44 26.74 10.24 -1.23
N TYR A 45 26.92 10.47 0.08
CA TYR A 45 27.84 9.70 0.91
C TYR A 45 27.22 8.50 1.61
N SER A 46 25.95 8.62 1.99
CA SER A 46 25.25 7.57 2.75
C SER A 46 23.75 7.66 2.54
N TRP A 47 23.02 6.67 3.07
CA TRP A 47 21.57 6.70 3.14
C TRP A 47 21.13 7.17 4.53
N LEU A 48 20.25 8.16 4.55
CA LEU A 48 19.46 8.52 5.71
C LEU A 48 18.16 7.73 5.64
N TYR A 49 17.82 7.04 6.72
CA TYR A 49 16.59 6.27 6.87
C TYR A 49 15.65 6.97 7.85
N GLY A 50 14.36 6.77 7.64
CA GLY A 50 13.32 7.19 8.56
C GLY A 50 12.08 6.33 8.41
N THR A 51 11.13 6.53 9.29
CA THR A 51 9.84 5.82 9.32
C THR A 51 8.72 6.78 9.68
N PHE A 52 7.48 6.42 9.30
CA PHE A 52 6.27 6.99 9.89
C PHE A 52 5.70 5.99 10.88
N ARG A 53 5.64 6.38 12.15
CA ARG A 53 5.21 5.48 13.24
C ARG A 53 3.71 5.37 13.38
N ASP A 54 2.95 6.30 12.81
CA ASP A 54 1.49 6.35 12.92
C ASP A 54 0.83 6.41 11.53
N PHE A 55 0.18 5.31 11.16
CA PHE A 55 -0.55 5.16 9.92
C PHE A 55 -1.65 4.12 10.12
N SER A 56 -2.60 4.08 9.20
CA SER A 56 -3.64 3.05 9.11
C SER A 56 -3.93 2.77 7.65
N GLY A 57 -4.56 1.65 7.37
CA GLY A 57 -4.93 1.33 6.01
C GLY A 57 -5.67 0.01 5.90
N THR A 58 -6.21 -0.21 4.71
CA THR A 58 -6.89 -1.44 4.33
C THR A 58 -6.44 -1.85 2.94
N PHE A 59 -6.52 -3.12 2.66
CA PHE A 59 -6.40 -3.62 1.30
C PHE A 59 -7.35 -4.79 1.08
N SER A 60 -7.77 -5.00 -0.16
CA SER A 60 -8.46 -6.22 -0.57
C SER A 60 -7.53 -7.04 -1.47
N PHE A 61 -7.56 -8.36 -1.28
CA PHE A 61 -6.74 -9.27 -2.06
C PHE A 61 -7.43 -10.62 -2.30
N ASP A 62 -7.35 -11.09 -3.55
CA ASP A 62 -7.71 -12.44 -3.96
C ASP A 62 -6.60 -12.98 -4.87
N GLU A 63 -5.98 -14.08 -4.45
CA GLU A 63 -4.92 -14.76 -5.22
C GLU A 63 -5.38 -15.16 -6.63
N LYS A 64 -6.67 -15.44 -6.81
CA LYS A 64 -7.25 -15.84 -8.11
C LYS A 64 -7.58 -14.65 -9.00
N ALA A 65 -7.68 -13.44 -8.42
CA ALA A 65 -8.02 -12.21 -9.11
C ALA A 65 -7.20 -11.01 -8.58
N PRO A 66 -5.85 -11.10 -8.57
CA PRO A 66 -5.00 -10.11 -7.93
C PRO A 66 -5.14 -8.70 -8.53
N ASP A 67 -5.51 -8.60 -9.80
CA ASP A 67 -5.75 -7.31 -10.47
C ASP A 67 -7.01 -6.58 -9.98
N ALA A 68 -7.90 -7.27 -9.24
CA ALA A 68 -9.07 -6.67 -8.60
C ALA A 68 -8.76 -6.05 -7.22
N SER A 69 -7.53 -6.20 -6.73
CA SER A 69 -7.08 -5.69 -5.44
C SER A 69 -7.18 -4.17 -5.34
N LYS A 70 -7.39 -3.69 -4.12
CA LYS A 70 -7.42 -2.27 -3.77
C LYS A 70 -6.58 -2.02 -2.55
N VAL A 71 -6.01 -0.82 -2.44
CA VAL A 71 -5.19 -0.41 -1.30
C VAL A 71 -5.53 1.04 -0.94
N GLN A 72 -5.75 1.29 0.35
CA GLN A 72 -5.89 2.63 0.91
C GLN A 72 -5.04 2.75 2.17
N VAL A 73 -4.26 3.82 2.26
CA VAL A 73 -3.38 4.10 3.42
C VAL A 73 -3.49 5.56 3.79
N SER A 74 -3.55 5.82 5.09
CA SER A 74 -3.49 7.16 5.69
C SER A 74 -2.33 7.21 6.67
N ILE A 75 -1.51 8.24 6.59
CA ILE A 75 -0.27 8.42 7.37
C ILE A 75 -0.37 9.73 8.14
N ASN A 76 -0.18 9.69 9.45
CA ASN A 76 0.04 10.89 10.26
C ASN A 76 1.45 11.42 9.99
N THR A 77 1.56 12.53 9.28
CA THR A 77 2.86 13.10 8.87
C THR A 77 3.71 13.55 10.05
N ALA A 78 3.09 13.93 11.17
CA ALA A 78 3.79 14.31 12.40
C ALA A 78 4.53 13.12 13.07
N SER A 79 4.18 11.88 12.70
CA SER A 79 4.81 10.67 13.23
C SER A 79 6.17 10.32 12.61
N VAL A 80 6.70 11.18 11.75
CA VAL A 80 8.03 11.00 11.15
C VAL A 80 9.10 10.88 12.24
N ASP A 81 9.96 9.89 12.09
CA ASP A 81 11.06 9.57 13.00
C ASP A 81 12.28 9.09 12.20
N THR A 82 13.39 9.76 12.40
CA THR A 82 14.67 9.42 11.77
C THR A 82 15.77 9.14 12.81
N ASN A 83 15.36 8.88 14.07
CA ASN A 83 16.26 8.70 15.20
C ASN A 83 17.13 9.93 15.50
N HIS A 84 16.62 11.15 15.24
CA HIS A 84 17.30 12.41 15.52
C HIS A 84 16.32 13.55 15.71
N ALA A 85 16.09 13.97 16.95
CA ALA A 85 15.02 14.89 17.34
C ALA A 85 15.00 16.22 16.57
N GLU A 86 16.16 16.87 16.38
CA GLU A 86 16.22 18.15 15.68
C GLU A 86 15.92 17.99 14.18
N ARG A 87 16.36 16.90 13.56
CA ARG A 87 16.01 16.59 12.18
C ARG A 87 14.52 16.31 12.04
N ASP A 88 13.95 15.52 12.93
CA ASP A 88 12.51 15.22 12.92
C ASP A 88 11.67 16.47 13.13
N LYS A 89 12.11 17.39 14.01
CA LYS A 89 11.49 18.70 14.15
C LYS A 89 11.54 19.50 12.84
N HIS A 90 12.68 19.51 12.16
CA HIS A 90 12.82 20.20 10.87
C HIS A 90 11.99 19.54 9.77
N LEU A 91 11.93 18.19 9.72
CA LEU A 91 11.08 17.48 8.77
C LEU A 91 9.60 17.79 8.94
N ARG A 92 9.15 18.12 10.16
CA ARG A 92 7.77 18.52 10.44
C ARG A 92 7.46 19.98 10.05
N SER A 93 8.48 20.81 9.83
CA SER A 93 8.30 22.22 9.51
C SER A 93 7.78 22.45 8.07
N ASP A 94 7.51 23.69 7.74
CA ASP A 94 7.08 24.17 6.42
C ASP A 94 8.16 24.02 5.33
N ASP A 95 9.43 23.84 5.69
CA ASP A 95 10.50 23.48 4.76
C ASP A 95 10.28 22.10 4.10
N PHE A 96 9.52 21.18 4.78
CA PHE A 96 9.33 19.79 4.34
C PHE A 96 7.87 19.34 4.36
N LEU A 97 7.43 18.69 5.44
CA LEU A 97 6.12 18.04 5.51
C LEU A 97 5.00 19.00 5.87
N ASN A 98 5.35 20.16 6.45
CA ASN A 98 4.39 21.20 6.88
C ASN A 98 3.19 20.60 7.65
N VAL A 99 3.48 19.81 8.67
CA VAL A 99 2.49 18.99 9.36
C VAL A 99 1.39 19.82 10.04
N GLY A 100 1.65 21.10 10.31
CA GLY A 100 0.64 22.02 10.84
C GLY A 100 -0.47 22.32 9.86
N GLN A 101 -0.18 22.32 8.57
CA GLN A 101 -1.14 22.55 7.50
C GLN A 101 -1.60 21.23 6.85
N PHE A 102 -0.70 20.24 6.73
CA PHE A 102 -0.95 18.97 6.08
C PHE A 102 -0.64 17.79 7.03
N PRO A 103 -1.48 17.58 8.06
CA PRO A 103 -1.23 16.56 9.09
C PRO A 103 -1.30 15.13 8.57
N THR A 104 -1.85 14.93 7.35
CA THR A 104 -2.08 13.61 6.78
C THR A 104 -1.50 13.51 5.39
N ALA A 105 -0.76 12.43 5.12
CA ALA A 105 -0.49 11.94 3.78
C ALA A 105 -1.38 10.72 3.51
N ALA A 106 -1.78 10.50 2.24
CA ALA A 106 -2.68 9.43 1.88
C ALA A 106 -2.28 8.80 0.54
N PHE A 107 -2.50 7.49 0.43
CA PHE A 107 -2.39 6.76 -0.83
C PHE A 107 -3.70 6.02 -1.11
N GLU A 108 -4.17 6.09 -2.36
CA GLU A 108 -5.31 5.34 -2.85
C GLU A 108 -4.98 4.72 -4.20
N SER A 109 -5.08 3.39 -4.30
CA SER A 109 -4.83 2.69 -5.55
C SER A 109 -5.91 3.00 -6.58
N THR A 110 -5.49 3.17 -7.84
CA THR A 110 -6.40 3.32 -9.00
C THR A 110 -6.46 2.07 -9.85
N SER A 111 -5.37 1.28 -9.84
CA SER A 111 -5.32 -0.03 -10.48
C SER A 111 -4.19 -0.88 -9.92
N VAL A 112 -4.38 -2.18 -9.98
CA VAL A 112 -3.34 -3.19 -9.71
C VAL A 112 -3.16 -4.02 -10.97
N LYS A 113 -1.91 -4.32 -11.32
CA LYS A 113 -1.57 -5.17 -12.46
C LYS A 113 -0.52 -6.18 -12.04
N SER A 114 -0.87 -7.45 -12.09
CA SER A 114 0.07 -8.55 -11.87
C SER A 114 1.18 -8.50 -12.91
N THR A 115 2.42 -8.66 -12.47
CA THR A 115 3.63 -8.65 -13.31
C THR A 115 4.41 -9.96 -13.23
N GLY A 116 4.01 -10.86 -12.33
CA GLY A 116 4.57 -12.19 -12.11
C GLY A 116 3.68 -12.97 -11.16
N ALA A 117 4.16 -14.14 -10.70
CA ALA A 117 3.39 -15.02 -9.82
C ALA A 117 3.07 -14.36 -8.46
N ASP A 118 4.01 -13.59 -7.93
CA ASP A 118 3.94 -12.93 -6.62
C ASP A 118 4.17 -11.42 -6.69
N THR A 119 4.26 -10.83 -7.89
CA THR A 119 4.59 -9.43 -8.11
C THR A 119 3.48 -8.67 -8.81
N ALA A 120 3.32 -7.39 -8.46
CA ALA A 120 2.35 -6.50 -9.06
C ALA A 120 2.84 -5.05 -9.12
N ASP A 121 2.34 -4.32 -10.11
CA ASP A 121 2.41 -2.88 -10.22
C ASP A 121 1.11 -2.29 -9.67
N ILE A 122 1.22 -1.50 -8.60
CA ILE A 122 0.09 -0.79 -7.98
C ILE A 122 0.18 0.68 -8.38
N SER A 123 -0.66 1.10 -9.32
CA SER A 123 -0.83 2.51 -9.64
C SER A 123 -1.81 3.15 -8.67
N GLY A 124 -1.54 4.38 -8.24
CA GLY A 124 -2.42 5.08 -7.32
C GLY A 124 -2.05 6.55 -7.17
N ASN A 125 -2.88 7.26 -6.43
CA ASN A 125 -2.70 8.67 -6.11
C ASN A 125 -2.08 8.80 -4.72
N LEU A 126 -0.90 9.40 -4.65
CA LEU A 126 -0.27 9.83 -3.40
C LEU A 126 -0.58 11.29 -3.16
N THR A 127 -1.16 11.59 -2.01
CA THR A 127 -1.32 12.97 -1.51
C THR A 127 -0.29 13.20 -0.41
N LEU A 128 0.59 14.17 -0.58
CA LEU A 128 1.63 14.53 0.37
C LEU A 128 1.82 16.04 0.33
N ASN A 129 1.96 16.69 1.48
CA ASN A 129 2.17 18.14 1.59
C ASN A 129 1.18 18.95 0.74
N GLY A 130 -0.11 18.54 0.74
CA GLY A 130 -1.20 19.19 0.01
C GLY A 130 -1.23 18.94 -1.51
N VAL A 131 -0.30 18.16 -2.06
CA VAL A 131 -0.22 17.85 -3.49
C VAL A 131 -0.56 16.40 -3.75
N THR A 132 -1.42 16.14 -4.74
CA THR A 132 -1.77 14.78 -5.19
C THR A 132 -1.11 14.49 -6.53
N LYS A 133 -0.37 13.39 -6.60
CA LYS A 133 0.30 12.92 -7.82
C LYS A 133 0.12 11.41 -8.00
N PRO A 134 0.03 10.95 -9.26
CA PRO A 134 0.09 9.52 -9.55
C PRO A 134 1.48 8.97 -9.24
N VAL A 135 1.52 7.82 -8.59
CA VAL A 135 2.74 7.06 -8.30
C VAL A 135 2.55 5.59 -8.64
N LEU A 136 3.65 4.87 -8.81
CA LEU A 136 3.67 3.44 -9.10
C LEU A 136 4.46 2.70 -8.02
N ILE A 137 3.78 1.91 -7.21
CA ILE A 137 4.39 1.03 -6.21
C ILE A 137 4.69 -0.31 -6.89
N LYS A 138 5.93 -0.75 -6.82
CA LYS A 138 6.33 -2.12 -7.16
C LYS A 138 6.12 -2.98 -5.93
N ALA A 139 5.19 -3.93 -5.99
CA ALA A 139 4.79 -4.75 -4.86
C ALA A 139 5.11 -6.22 -5.06
N ARG A 140 5.32 -6.94 -3.97
CA ARG A 140 5.48 -8.39 -3.94
C ARG A 140 4.73 -9.00 -2.77
N LEU A 141 4.00 -10.08 -3.01
CA LEU A 141 3.42 -10.94 -1.98
C LEU A 141 4.55 -11.71 -1.29
N LEU A 142 4.64 -11.59 0.03
CA LEU A 142 5.61 -12.33 0.85
C LEU A 142 5.05 -13.68 1.31
N GLY A 143 3.74 -13.71 1.58
CA GLY A 143 3.03 -14.91 2.01
C GLY A 143 1.62 -14.61 2.44
N GLN A 144 0.82 -15.68 2.56
CA GLN A 144 -0.52 -15.62 3.09
C GLN A 144 -0.88 -16.97 3.74
N GLY A 145 -1.79 -16.96 4.68
CA GLY A 145 -2.23 -18.21 5.33
C GLY A 145 -2.90 -18.00 6.68
N ASN A 146 -3.33 -19.12 7.25
CA ASN A 146 -3.86 -19.14 8.62
C ASN A 146 -2.76 -18.83 9.62
N ASP A 147 -3.05 -17.94 10.56
CA ASP A 147 -2.16 -17.64 11.66
C ASP A 147 -2.39 -18.57 12.87
N PRO A 148 -1.45 -18.63 13.83
CA PRO A 148 -1.59 -19.49 15.01
C PRO A 148 -2.73 -19.07 15.96
N TRP A 149 -3.32 -17.90 15.77
CA TRP A 149 -4.36 -17.35 16.64
C TRP A 149 -5.77 -17.48 16.04
N GLY A 150 -5.90 -18.19 14.90
CA GLY A 150 -7.18 -18.50 14.26
C GLY A 150 -7.66 -17.45 13.25
N GLY A 151 -6.80 -16.51 12.88
CA GLY A 151 -7.02 -15.57 11.79
C GLY A 151 -6.40 -16.01 10.47
N TYR A 152 -6.54 -15.17 9.46
CA TYR A 152 -5.86 -15.33 8.16
C TYR A 152 -5.09 -14.06 7.86
N ARG A 153 -3.86 -14.19 7.42
CA ARG A 153 -2.96 -13.05 7.15
C ARG A 153 -2.46 -13.07 5.71
N ALA A 154 -2.22 -11.86 5.18
CA ALA A 154 -1.51 -11.67 3.93
C ALA A 154 -0.45 -10.59 4.10
N GLY A 155 0.78 -10.87 3.68
CA GLY A 155 1.94 -10.00 3.84
C GLY A 155 2.52 -9.57 2.50
N PHE A 156 2.85 -8.29 2.38
CA PHE A 156 3.38 -7.69 1.17
C PHE A 156 4.57 -6.78 1.49
N GLU A 157 5.50 -6.70 0.55
CA GLU A 157 6.47 -5.61 0.51
C GLU A 157 6.22 -4.75 -0.74
N GLY A 158 6.69 -3.51 -0.70
CA GLY A 158 6.59 -2.61 -1.83
C GLY A 158 7.60 -1.47 -1.77
N ALA A 159 7.85 -0.88 -2.92
CA ALA A 159 8.70 0.31 -3.00
C ALA A 159 8.18 1.29 -4.05
N VAL A 160 8.37 2.57 -3.77
CA VAL A 160 8.12 3.66 -4.71
C VAL A 160 9.16 4.77 -4.50
N THR A 161 9.61 5.35 -5.60
CA THR A 161 10.52 6.51 -5.58
C THR A 161 9.83 7.70 -6.23
N PHE A 162 9.93 8.87 -5.61
CA PHE A 162 9.41 10.10 -6.16
C PHE A 162 10.30 11.29 -5.79
N LYS A 163 10.16 12.38 -6.55
CA LYS A 163 10.91 13.63 -6.30
C LYS A 163 10.21 14.47 -5.24
N LEU A 164 10.97 15.02 -4.30
CA LEU A 164 10.44 15.90 -3.27
C LEU A 164 9.73 17.12 -3.85
N LYS A 165 10.27 17.70 -4.94
CA LYS A 165 9.70 18.87 -5.63
C LYS A 165 8.32 18.61 -6.23
N ASP A 166 8.01 17.33 -6.60
CA ASP A 166 6.70 16.99 -7.14
C ASP A 166 5.59 17.13 -6.09
N PHE A 167 5.95 17.12 -4.81
CA PHE A 167 5.05 17.29 -3.66
C PHE A 167 5.29 18.63 -2.92
N ASN A 168 5.68 19.65 -3.66
CA ASN A 168 5.88 21.01 -3.13
C ASN A 168 6.89 21.11 -1.97
N ILE A 169 7.80 20.15 -1.84
CA ILE A 169 8.93 20.20 -0.90
C ILE A 169 10.11 20.80 -1.66
N GLN A 170 10.27 22.12 -1.52
CA GLN A 170 11.21 22.90 -2.34
C GLN A 170 12.60 23.07 -1.71
N LYS A 171 12.80 22.58 -0.47
CA LYS A 171 14.09 22.67 0.23
C LYS A 171 15.19 22.05 -0.62
N ASP A 172 16.19 22.82 -0.96
CA ASP A 172 17.34 22.31 -1.71
C ASP A 172 18.28 21.51 -0.78
N LEU A 173 18.35 20.23 -1.03
CA LEU A 173 19.22 19.27 -0.32
C LEU A 173 20.45 18.87 -1.17
N GLY A 174 20.66 19.57 -2.30
CA GLY A 174 21.68 19.25 -3.29
C GLY A 174 21.23 18.16 -4.29
N PRO A 175 22.02 17.97 -5.37
CA PRO A 175 21.62 17.15 -6.51
C PRO A 175 21.46 15.66 -6.18
N ALA A 176 22.18 15.15 -5.17
CA ALA A 176 22.13 13.75 -4.78
C ALA A 176 20.90 13.39 -3.90
N SER A 177 20.18 14.40 -3.39
CA SER A 177 19.13 14.22 -2.36
C SER A 177 17.76 14.72 -2.84
N GLN A 178 17.48 14.61 -4.12
CA GLN A 178 16.23 15.13 -4.72
C GLN A 178 15.09 14.12 -4.69
N GLU A 179 15.40 12.85 -4.54
CA GLU A 179 14.44 11.74 -4.58
C GLU A 179 14.42 11.02 -3.24
N VAL A 180 13.22 10.65 -2.80
CA VAL A 180 13.00 9.77 -1.66
C VAL A 180 12.43 8.45 -2.15
N GLN A 181 12.94 7.35 -1.59
CA GLN A 181 12.37 6.03 -1.78
C GLN A 181 11.59 5.62 -0.53
N MET A 182 10.30 5.36 -0.70
CA MET A 182 9.50 4.68 0.30
C MET A 182 9.72 3.18 0.22
N ILE A 183 9.81 2.53 1.37
CA ILE A 183 10.00 1.08 1.52
C ILE A 183 8.90 0.60 2.45
N LEU A 184 8.03 -0.23 1.92
CA LEU A 184 6.82 -0.67 2.58
C LEU A 184 6.94 -2.14 2.93
N SER A 185 6.55 -2.50 4.14
CA SER A 185 6.34 -3.88 4.56
C SER A 185 5.05 -3.90 5.35
N VAL A 186 4.05 -4.58 4.85
CA VAL A 186 2.72 -4.58 5.45
C VAL A 186 2.21 -6.00 5.61
N GLU A 187 1.55 -6.23 6.72
CA GLU A 187 0.78 -7.42 7.01
C GLU A 187 -0.65 -7.00 7.32
N GLY A 188 -1.62 -7.72 6.76
CA GLY A 188 -3.03 -7.49 6.98
C GLY A 188 -3.69 -8.68 7.64
N VAL A 189 -4.69 -8.39 8.45
CA VAL A 189 -5.53 -9.34 9.19
C VAL A 189 -7.00 -9.11 8.93
#